data_ce741375fef8926df9a5461a1c82dd1c
#
_entry.id   ce741375fef8926df9a5461a1c82dd1c
#
_cell.length_a   1.000
_cell.length_b   1.000
_cell.length_c   1.000
_cell.angle_alpha   90.00
_cell.angle_beta   90.00
_cell.angle_gamma   90.00
#
_symmetry.space_group_name_H-M   'P 1'
#
loop_
_entity.id
_entity.type
_entity.pdbx_description
1 polymer ?
#
loop_
_entity_poly.entity_id
_entity_poly.type
_entity_poly.pdbx_seq_one_letter_code
_entity_poly.pdbx_strand_id
1 'polypeptide(L)'
;MQGEGKLIGRRQVFVRFTGCNLNCNYCDTSLSRDPNYGEEIDIDSLYQKISELKTPDMHSISFTGGEPLLHADFIKDFLEKYPLTSMLETNGSLPGELAKLTKLVDYVSMDVKLPEHEAVSNWDDLLDQEIKSIKLLIEEGINSYCKVVVHPSTTTETVALIASRIREEIKKTSQMPLIIQPISPLELWKGKTHKLLEISEKAGKHLDVLTIPQVHKLLNLR
;
A
#
# COMPACT_ATOMS: atom_id res chain seq x y z
N MET A 1 -2.94 3.93 -14.70
CA MET A 1 -1.50 3.65 -14.59
C MET A 1 -1.11 3.71 -13.12
N GLN A 2 -0.37 2.72 -12.63
CA GLN A 2 0.17 2.76 -11.27
C GLN A 2 1.16 3.92 -11.13
N GLY A 3 0.90 4.77 -10.18
CA GLY A 3 1.70 5.97 -9.94
C GLY A 3 2.59 5.90 -8.71
N GLU A 4 2.62 4.77 -8.02
CA GLU A 4 3.28 4.58 -6.72
C GLU A 4 4.06 3.27 -6.66
N GLY A 5 5.01 3.20 -5.75
CA GLY A 5 5.70 1.97 -5.41
C GLY A 5 6.50 1.34 -6.54
N LYS A 6 6.80 0.05 -6.41
CA LYS A 6 7.64 -0.72 -7.35
C LYS A 6 7.02 -0.94 -8.73
N LEU A 7 5.70 -0.87 -8.83
CA LEU A 7 4.99 -1.06 -10.10
C LEU A 7 4.66 0.26 -10.81
N ILE A 8 5.34 1.35 -10.43
CA ILE A 8 5.20 2.66 -11.06
C ILE A 8 5.32 2.56 -12.59
N GLY A 9 4.41 3.23 -13.31
CA GLY A 9 4.36 3.22 -14.77
C GLY A 9 3.63 2.01 -15.38
N ARG A 10 3.32 0.96 -14.61
CA ARG A 10 2.54 -0.18 -15.11
C ARG A 10 1.08 0.19 -15.30
N ARG A 11 0.46 -0.25 -16.38
CA ARG A 11 -0.99 -0.09 -16.56
C ARG A 11 -1.72 -1.11 -15.69
N GLN A 12 -2.63 -0.62 -14.84
CA GLN A 12 -3.47 -1.44 -13.97
C GLN A 12 -4.93 -1.00 -14.09
N VAL A 13 -5.85 -1.93 -13.90
CA VAL A 13 -7.25 -1.64 -13.60
C VAL A 13 -7.41 -1.60 -12.10
N PHE A 14 -7.93 -0.50 -11.56
CA PHE A 14 -8.11 -0.30 -10.13
C PHE A 14 -9.53 -0.70 -9.72
N VAL A 15 -9.64 -1.67 -8.81
CA VAL A 15 -10.87 -2.04 -8.12
C VAL A 15 -10.82 -1.38 -6.75
N ARG A 16 -11.66 -0.36 -6.56
CA ARG A 16 -11.65 0.46 -5.35
C ARG A 16 -12.81 0.10 -4.45
N PHE A 17 -12.50 -0.54 -3.32
CA PHE A 17 -13.47 -0.89 -2.28
C PHE A 17 -13.81 0.31 -1.40
N THR A 18 -14.96 0.26 -0.75
CA THR A 18 -15.41 1.23 0.24
C THR A 18 -15.32 0.67 1.65
N GLY A 19 -15.28 1.56 2.64
CA GLY A 19 -14.98 1.23 4.03
C GLY A 19 -13.48 1.19 4.31
N CYS A 20 -13.10 1.74 5.47
CA CYS A 20 -11.73 1.68 5.99
C CYS A 20 -11.77 1.59 7.51
N ASN A 21 -10.93 0.77 8.08
CA ASN A 21 -10.77 0.63 9.52
C ASN A 21 -9.78 1.64 10.14
N LEU A 22 -9.14 2.49 9.32
CA LEU A 22 -8.24 3.56 9.72
C LEU A 22 -8.79 4.94 9.35
N ASN A 23 -8.34 5.99 10.07
CA ASN A 23 -8.80 7.37 9.86
C ASN A 23 -7.64 8.34 9.58
N CYS A 24 -6.73 7.98 8.67
CA CYS A 24 -5.56 8.79 8.35
C CYS A 24 -5.91 10.22 7.95
N ASN A 25 -5.22 11.21 8.54
CA ASN A 25 -5.45 12.63 8.29
C ASN A 25 -5.03 13.11 6.89
N TYR A 26 -4.13 12.38 6.22
CA TYR A 26 -3.63 12.68 4.87
C TYR A 26 -4.34 11.91 3.75
N CYS A 27 -5.42 11.18 4.06
CA CYS A 27 -6.09 10.30 3.10
C CYS A 27 -6.55 11.07 1.85
N ASP A 28 -6.03 10.70 0.69
CA ASP A 28 -6.38 11.33 -0.59
C ASP A 28 -7.60 10.67 -1.28
N THR A 29 -8.13 9.60 -0.69
CA THR A 29 -9.34 8.89 -1.13
C THR A 29 -10.40 8.85 -0.02
N SER A 30 -10.59 9.96 0.68
CA SER A 30 -11.46 10.06 1.86
C SER A 30 -12.91 9.59 1.62
N LEU A 31 -13.43 9.73 0.39
CA LEU A 31 -14.76 9.24 0.03
C LEU A 31 -14.85 7.71 0.11
N SER A 32 -13.79 6.99 -0.21
CA SER A 32 -13.78 5.52 -0.11
C SER A 32 -13.73 4.99 1.32
N ARG A 33 -13.59 5.86 2.34
CA ARG A 33 -13.71 5.45 3.75
C ARG A 33 -15.17 5.22 4.17
N ASP A 34 -16.12 5.90 3.52
CA ASP A 34 -17.54 5.71 3.79
C ASP A 34 -17.99 4.36 3.18
N PRO A 35 -18.45 3.40 4.01
CA PRO A 35 -18.91 2.10 3.49
C PRO A 35 -20.17 2.21 2.60
N ASN A 36 -20.91 3.31 2.69
CA ASN A 36 -22.09 3.56 1.87
C ASN A 36 -21.78 4.26 0.53
N TYR A 37 -20.50 4.62 0.31
CA TYR A 37 -20.06 5.24 -0.92
C TYR A 37 -19.67 4.19 -1.94
N GLY A 38 -20.47 3.98 -2.95
CA GLY A 38 -20.17 3.04 -4.03
C GLY A 38 -21.37 2.23 -4.46
N GLU A 39 -21.11 1.26 -5.29
CA GLU A 39 -22.11 0.35 -5.88
C GLU A 39 -21.84 -1.06 -5.37
N GLU A 40 -22.87 -1.75 -4.89
CA GLU A 40 -22.76 -3.18 -4.63
C GLU A 40 -22.64 -3.92 -5.97
N ILE A 41 -21.67 -4.81 -6.05
CA ILE A 41 -21.37 -5.56 -7.27
C ILE A 41 -21.08 -7.02 -6.93
N ASP A 42 -21.61 -7.93 -7.75
CA ASP A 42 -21.25 -9.34 -7.69
C ASP A 42 -19.94 -9.64 -8.46
N ILE A 43 -19.40 -10.83 -8.24
CA ILE A 43 -18.11 -11.27 -8.81
C ILE A 43 -18.14 -11.27 -10.35
N ASP A 44 -19.23 -11.71 -10.96
CA ASP A 44 -19.32 -11.84 -12.42
C ASP A 44 -19.44 -10.47 -13.09
N SER A 45 -20.24 -9.59 -12.51
CA SER A 45 -20.37 -8.20 -12.94
C SER A 45 -19.06 -7.43 -12.80
N LEU A 46 -18.30 -7.66 -11.73
CA LEU A 46 -16.97 -7.09 -11.56
C LEU A 46 -16.02 -7.57 -12.65
N TYR A 47 -16.00 -8.88 -12.94
CA TYR A 47 -15.17 -9.44 -14.01
C TYR A 47 -15.50 -8.85 -15.38
N GLN A 48 -16.79 -8.65 -15.70
CA GLN A 48 -17.22 -8.00 -16.94
C GLN A 48 -16.68 -6.57 -17.04
N LYS A 49 -16.85 -5.75 -15.98
CA LYS A 49 -16.32 -4.37 -15.94
C LYS A 49 -14.79 -4.34 -16.10
N ILE A 50 -14.06 -5.25 -15.47
CA ILE A 50 -12.61 -5.36 -15.66
C ILE A 50 -12.26 -5.73 -17.09
N SER A 51 -12.99 -6.68 -17.69
CA SER A 51 -12.76 -7.15 -19.05
C SER A 51 -12.95 -6.06 -20.11
N GLU A 52 -13.93 -5.18 -19.92
CA GLU A 52 -14.19 -4.00 -20.77
C GLU A 52 -13.03 -2.98 -20.72
N LEU A 53 -12.34 -2.88 -19.58
CA LEU A 53 -11.20 -1.98 -19.37
C LEU A 53 -9.85 -2.59 -19.76
N LYS A 54 -9.84 -3.90 -20.09
CA LYS A 54 -8.61 -4.63 -20.39
C LYS A 54 -7.98 -4.13 -21.70
N THR A 55 -6.68 -3.87 -21.64
CA THR A 55 -5.86 -3.48 -22.79
C THR A 55 -4.70 -4.46 -22.95
N PRO A 56 -4.08 -4.58 -24.15
CA PRO A 56 -2.96 -5.51 -24.37
C PRO A 56 -1.76 -5.30 -23.46
N ASP A 57 -1.55 -4.10 -22.96
CA ASP A 57 -0.46 -3.72 -22.07
C ASP A 57 -0.88 -3.68 -20.58
N MET A 58 -2.08 -4.16 -20.24
CA MET A 58 -2.51 -4.29 -18.86
C MET A 58 -1.61 -5.28 -18.10
N HIS A 59 -0.97 -4.79 -17.05
CA HIS A 59 -0.08 -5.60 -16.22
C HIS A 59 -0.87 -6.43 -15.18
N SER A 60 -1.79 -5.80 -14.46
CA SER A 60 -2.53 -6.44 -13.37
C SER A 60 -3.78 -5.65 -13.00
N ILE A 61 -4.66 -6.25 -12.20
CA ILE A 61 -5.67 -5.53 -11.44
C ILE A 61 -5.09 -5.12 -10.09
N SER A 62 -5.48 -3.95 -9.58
CA SER A 62 -5.10 -3.47 -8.24
C SER A 62 -6.34 -3.38 -7.37
N PHE A 63 -6.41 -4.22 -6.35
CA PHE A 63 -7.41 -4.15 -5.29
C PHE A 63 -6.94 -3.11 -4.26
N THR A 64 -7.70 -2.06 -4.10
CA THR A 64 -7.39 -0.89 -3.28
C THR A 64 -8.68 -0.26 -2.74
N GLY A 65 -8.66 0.96 -2.26
CA GLY A 65 -9.89 1.69 -1.89
C GLY A 65 -9.78 2.39 -0.56
N GLY A 66 -10.71 2.13 0.36
CA GLY A 66 -10.54 2.38 1.78
C GLY A 66 -9.53 1.38 2.33
N GLU A 67 -10.01 0.20 2.76
CA GLU A 67 -9.16 -0.95 3.07
C GLU A 67 -9.72 -2.22 2.42
N PRO A 68 -9.05 -2.77 1.38
CA PRO A 68 -9.56 -3.92 0.65
C PRO A 68 -9.63 -5.20 1.50
N LEU A 69 -8.82 -5.33 2.56
CA LEU A 69 -8.88 -6.49 3.45
C LEU A 69 -10.21 -6.61 4.22
N LEU A 70 -10.99 -5.54 4.34
CA LEU A 70 -12.36 -5.65 4.86
C LEU A 70 -13.27 -6.48 3.95
N HIS A 71 -12.86 -6.71 2.71
CA HIS A 71 -13.55 -7.49 1.67
C HIS A 71 -12.73 -8.71 1.23
N ALA A 72 -11.88 -9.25 2.11
CA ALA A 72 -10.95 -10.33 1.77
C ALA A 72 -11.65 -11.58 1.23
N ASP A 73 -12.80 -11.96 1.78
CA ASP A 73 -13.56 -13.12 1.29
C ASP A 73 -14.07 -12.90 -0.14
N PHE A 74 -14.57 -11.69 -0.47
CA PHE A 74 -14.99 -11.34 -1.82
C PHE A 74 -13.81 -11.38 -2.82
N ILE A 75 -12.65 -10.82 -2.42
CA ILE A 75 -11.43 -10.84 -3.26
C ILE A 75 -10.96 -12.27 -3.48
N LYS A 76 -10.99 -13.10 -2.44
CA LYS A 76 -10.66 -14.52 -2.51
C LYS A 76 -11.56 -15.23 -3.53
N ASP A 77 -12.88 -15.16 -3.35
CA ASP A 77 -13.85 -15.82 -4.23
C ASP A 77 -13.71 -15.34 -5.68
N PHE A 78 -13.43 -14.04 -5.87
CA PHE A 78 -13.16 -13.46 -7.19
C PHE A 78 -11.91 -14.06 -7.84
N LEU A 79 -10.78 -14.12 -7.12
CA LEU A 79 -9.51 -14.62 -7.67
C LEU A 79 -9.51 -16.15 -7.85
N GLU A 80 -10.23 -16.89 -7.00
CA GLU A 80 -10.43 -18.34 -7.20
C GLU A 80 -11.23 -18.63 -8.47
N LYS A 81 -12.23 -17.79 -8.79
CA LYS A 81 -13.05 -17.95 -10.00
C LYS A 81 -12.36 -17.38 -11.25
N TYR A 82 -11.68 -16.26 -11.12
CA TYR A 82 -11.04 -15.53 -12.21
C TYR A 82 -9.56 -15.27 -11.88
N PRO A 83 -8.65 -16.23 -12.15
CA PRO A 83 -7.23 -16.09 -11.82
C PRO A 83 -6.57 -15.05 -12.74
N LEU A 84 -6.53 -13.80 -12.30
CA LEU A 84 -5.91 -12.68 -12.98
C LEU A 84 -4.69 -12.20 -12.18
N THR A 85 -3.65 -11.78 -12.89
CA THR A 85 -2.51 -11.13 -12.22
C THR A 85 -3.01 -9.95 -11.40
N SER A 86 -2.71 -9.96 -10.11
CA SER A 86 -3.32 -9.05 -9.15
C SER A 86 -2.31 -8.41 -8.19
N MET A 87 -2.64 -7.23 -7.75
CA MET A 87 -1.94 -6.48 -6.71
C MET A 87 -2.94 -6.10 -5.61
N LEU A 88 -2.53 -6.22 -4.37
CA LEU A 88 -3.24 -5.73 -3.20
C LEU A 88 -2.53 -4.49 -2.65
N GLU A 89 -3.25 -3.38 -2.50
CA GLU A 89 -2.79 -2.18 -1.80
C GLU A 89 -3.51 -2.08 -0.47
N THR A 90 -2.82 -2.33 0.63
CA THR A 90 -3.42 -2.45 1.97
C THR A 90 -2.66 -1.66 3.04
N ASN A 91 -3.35 -1.27 4.09
CA ASN A 91 -2.73 -0.70 5.29
C ASN A 91 -2.09 -1.76 6.21
N GLY A 92 -2.25 -3.04 5.89
CA GLY A 92 -1.59 -4.14 6.61
C GLY A 92 -2.08 -4.40 8.04
N SER A 93 -3.10 -3.69 8.52
CA SER A 93 -3.58 -3.80 9.90
C SER A 93 -4.39 -5.05 10.21
N LEU A 94 -4.71 -5.87 9.20
CA LEU A 94 -5.58 -7.04 9.30
C LEU A 94 -4.85 -8.32 8.84
N PRO A 95 -3.83 -8.81 9.58
CA PRO A 95 -3.02 -9.95 9.16
C PRO A 95 -3.83 -11.25 8.98
N GLY A 96 -4.91 -11.44 9.74
CA GLY A 96 -5.80 -12.61 9.59
C GLY A 96 -6.56 -12.60 8.26
N GLU A 97 -6.99 -11.41 7.80
CA GLU A 97 -7.65 -11.27 6.51
C GLU A 97 -6.64 -11.36 5.35
N LEU A 98 -5.45 -10.80 5.53
CA LEU A 98 -4.36 -10.92 4.55
C LEU A 98 -3.98 -12.39 4.31
N ALA A 99 -3.97 -13.22 5.35
CA ALA A 99 -3.65 -14.64 5.23
C ALA A 99 -4.55 -15.40 4.25
N LYS A 100 -5.81 -14.97 4.07
CA LYS A 100 -6.74 -15.57 3.10
C LYS A 100 -6.32 -15.35 1.64
N LEU A 101 -5.51 -14.32 1.38
CA LEU A 101 -5.16 -13.84 0.03
C LEU A 101 -3.72 -14.17 -0.39
N THR A 102 -2.88 -14.62 0.52
CA THR A 102 -1.43 -14.79 0.28
C THR A 102 -1.08 -15.74 -0.86
N LYS A 103 -1.95 -16.69 -1.19
CA LYS A 103 -1.75 -17.65 -2.31
C LYS A 103 -2.46 -17.25 -3.60
N LEU A 104 -3.13 -16.12 -3.60
CA LEU A 104 -4.00 -15.68 -4.69
C LEU A 104 -3.51 -14.38 -5.34
N VAL A 105 -2.85 -13.52 -4.57
CA VAL A 105 -2.32 -12.24 -5.07
C VAL A 105 -0.85 -12.36 -5.45
N ASP A 106 -0.46 -11.71 -6.56
CA ASP A 106 0.92 -11.75 -7.07
C ASP A 106 1.80 -10.69 -6.43
N TYR A 107 1.22 -9.54 -6.09
CA TYR A 107 1.93 -8.37 -5.56
C TYR A 107 1.21 -7.79 -4.37
N VAL A 108 1.96 -7.30 -3.38
CA VAL A 108 1.40 -6.56 -2.25
C VAL A 108 2.18 -5.27 -2.02
N SER A 109 1.45 -4.15 -2.02
CA SER A 109 1.92 -2.85 -1.53
C SER A 109 1.34 -2.63 -0.14
N MET A 110 2.18 -2.61 0.88
CA MET A 110 1.73 -2.43 2.25
C MET A 110 2.13 -1.06 2.79
N ASP A 111 1.14 -0.27 3.18
CA ASP A 111 1.32 1.11 3.63
C ASP A 111 1.48 1.17 5.15
N VAL A 112 2.73 1.25 5.63
CA VAL A 112 3.06 1.37 7.06
C VAL A 112 2.77 2.78 7.55
N LYS A 113 2.03 2.90 8.64
CA LYS A 113 1.59 4.21 9.15
C LYS A 113 2.57 4.80 10.16
N LEU A 114 2.76 6.13 10.07
CA LEU A 114 3.51 6.91 11.05
C LEU A 114 2.57 7.41 12.17
N PRO A 115 3.09 7.72 13.37
CA PRO A 115 2.28 8.31 14.45
C PRO A 115 1.56 9.58 14.02
N GLU A 116 2.24 10.46 13.26
CA GLU A 116 1.68 11.72 12.75
C GLU A 116 0.56 11.55 11.71
N HIS A 117 0.32 10.35 11.23
CA HIS A 117 -0.81 10.04 10.35
C HIS A 117 -2.15 10.01 11.10
N GLU A 118 -2.11 9.92 12.44
CA GLU A 118 -3.29 9.88 13.31
C GLU A 118 -4.31 8.82 12.87
N ALA A 119 -3.79 7.72 12.30
CA ALA A 119 -4.61 6.67 11.70
C ALA A 119 -5.48 5.94 12.73
N VAL A 120 -4.96 5.81 13.94
CA VAL A 120 -5.60 5.19 15.12
C VAL A 120 -5.12 5.89 16.40
N SER A 121 -5.82 5.63 17.53
CA SER A 121 -5.43 6.16 18.83
C SER A 121 -4.21 5.46 19.44
N ASN A 122 -4.00 4.17 19.14
CA ASN A 122 -2.83 3.40 19.58
C ASN A 122 -2.00 2.98 18.38
N TRP A 123 -0.98 3.75 18.09
CA TRP A 123 -0.08 3.50 16.96
C TRP A 123 0.82 2.28 17.17
N ASP A 124 1.25 1.98 18.39
CA ASP A 124 2.11 0.83 18.65
C ASP A 124 1.39 -0.49 18.32
N ASP A 125 0.12 -0.62 18.71
CA ASP A 125 -0.70 -1.78 18.37
C ASP A 125 -0.89 -1.91 16.85
N LEU A 126 -1.07 -0.79 16.14
CA LEU A 126 -1.16 -0.78 14.69
C LEU A 126 0.13 -1.29 14.05
N LEU A 127 1.29 -0.73 14.46
CA LEU A 127 2.58 -1.16 13.97
C LEU A 127 2.83 -2.66 14.22
N ASP A 128 2.43 -3.18 15.37
CA ASP A 128 2.54 -4.61 15.68
C ASP A 128 1.68 -5.48 14.73
N GLN A 129 0.50 -5.02 14.31
CA GLN A 129 -0.29 -5.73 13.30
C GLN A 129 0.36 -5.64 11.91
N GLU A 130 0.84 -4.45 11.53
CA GLU A 130 1.57 -4.25 10.28
C GLU A 130 2.83 -5.14 10.20
N ILE A 131 3.58 -5.27 11.28
CA ILE A 131 4.74 -6.18 11.37
C ILE A 131 4.32 -7.65 11.20
N LYS A 132 3.21 -8.08 11.79
CA LYS A 132 2.68 -9.45 11.58
C LYS A 132 2.34 -9.69 10.11
N SER A 133 1.72 -8.71 9.45
CA SER A 133 1.43 -8.78 8.01
C SER A 133 2.70 -8.86 7.18
N ILE A 134 3.72 -8.08 7.52
CA ILE A 134 5.03 -8.12 6.84
C ILE A 134 5.68 -9.51 6.97
N LYS A 135 5.68 -10.08 8.17
CA LYS A 135 6.20 -11.45 8.41
C LYS A 135 5.50 -12.47 7.53
N LEU A 136 4.17 -12.42 7.51
CA LEU A 136 3.34 -13.30 6.70
C LEU A 136 3.69 -13.21 5.21
N LEU A 137 3.81 -11.99 4.66
CA LEU A 137 4.17 -11.78 3.26
C LEU A 137 5.54 -12.34 2.89
N ILE A 138 6.49 -12.27 3.82
CA ILE A 138 7.84 -12.80 3.63
C ILE A 138 7.86 -14.33 3.73
N GLU A 139 7.17 -14.90 4.71
CA GLU A 139 7.06 -16.35 4.91
C GLU A 139 6.42 -17.02 3.71
N GLU A 140 5.39 -16.42 3.14
CA GLU A 140 4.70 -16.90 1.93
C GLU A 140 5.45 -16.57 0.62
N GLY A 141 6.53 -15.77 0.68
CA GLY A 141 7.37 -15.45 -0.47
C GLY A 141 6.72 -14.56 -1.54
N ILE A 142 5.73 -13.75 -1.15
CA ILE A 142 4.99 -12.87 -2.06
C ILE A 142 5.86 -11.70 -2.50
N ASN A 143 5.73 -11.30 -3.76
CA ASN A 143 6.41 -10.09 -4.25
C ASN A 143 5.80 -8.84 -3.63
N SER A 144 6.37 -8.40 -2.55
CA SER A 144 5.83 -7.33 -1.71
C SER A 144 6.84 -6.22 -1.45
N TYR A 145 6.32 -5.08 -1.01
CA TYR A 145 7.10 -3.95 -0.51
C TYR A 145 6.30 -3.17 0.53
N CYS A 146 7.02 -2.56 1.46
CA CYS A 146 6.44 -1.59 2.38
C CYS A 146 6.53 -0.18 1.79
N LYS A 147 5.57 0.66 2.11
CA LYS A 147 5.55 2.07 1.75
C LYS A 147 5.25 2.90 2.99
N VAL A 148 5.94 4.03 3.14
CA VAL A 148 5.70 5.03 4.18
C VAL A 148 5.49 6.37 3.50
N VAL A 149 4.35 7.01 3.73
CA VAL A 149 4.10 8.37 3.27
C VAL A 149 4.73 9.34 4.26
N VAL A 150 5.57 10.23 3.77
CA VAL A 150 6.29 11.22 4.59
C VAL A 150 5.87 12.64 4.27
N HIS A 151 5.84 13.50 5.29
CA HIS A 151 5.60 14.94 5.21
C HIS A 151 6.92 15.69 5.46
N PRO A 152 7.10 16.95 5.01
CA PRO A 152 8.26 17.75 5.36
C PRO A 152 8.52 17.94 6.86
N SER A 153 7.52 17.70 7.71
CA SER A 153 7.66 17.69 9.18
C SER A 153 7.98 16.32 9.76
N THR A 154 7.88 15.23 9.00
CA THR A 154 8.22 13.87 9.46
C THR A 154 9.63 13.84 10.03
N THR A 155 9.80 13.27 11.21
CA THR A 155 11.12 13.13 11.80
C THR A 155 11.87 11.97 11.15
N THR A 156 13.15 12.14 10.90
CA THR A 156 14.03 11.09 10.34
C THR A 156 14.10 9.88 11.26
N GLU A 157 14.05 10.13 12.55
CA GLU A 157 14.12 9.14 13.63
C GLU A 157 12.92 8.20 13.61
N THR A 158 11.71 8.71 13.36
CA THR A 158 10.50 7.89 13.30
C THR A 158 10.58 6.87 12.18
N VAL A 159 10.98 7.29 10.97
CA VAL A 159 11.12 6.38 9.83
C VAL A 159 12.26 5.38 10.06
N ALA A 160 13.38 5.82 10.66
CA ALA A 160 14.50 4.94 11.01
C ALA A 160 14.09 3.91 12.08
N LEU A 161 13.28 4.30 13.07
CA LEU A 161 12.74 3.39 14.08
C LEU A 161 11.88 2.29 13.44
N ILE A 162 10.97 2.67 12.54
CA ILE A 162 10.14 1.70 11.79
C ILE A 162 11.04 0.76 10.99
N ALA A 163 12.01 1.30 10.25
CA ALA A 163 12.94 0.48 9.46
C ALA A 163 13.74 -0.49 10.35
N SER A 164 14.18 -0.05 11.54
CA SER A 164 14.84 -0.91 12.53
C SER A 164 13.92 -1.99 13.06
N ARG A 165 12.69 -1.65 13.46
CA ARG A 165 11.67 -2.61 13.92
C ARG A 165 11.38 -3.68 12.85
N ILE A 166 11.18 -3.26 11.61
CA ILE A 166 11.02 -4.18 10.49
C ILE A 166 12.26 -5.07 10.35
N ARG A 167 13.46 -4.52 10.45
CA ARG A 167 14.74 -5.26 10.35
C ARG A 167 14.89 -6.31 11.44
N GLU A 168 14.58 -5.99 12.67
CA GLU A 168 14.70 -6.88 13.83
C GLU A 168 13.78 -8.10 13.70
N GLU A 169 12.57 -7.89 13.19
CA GLU A 169 11.58 -8.93 13.04
C GLU A 169 11.78 -9.78 11.77
N ILE A 170 12.50 -9.27 10.75
CA ILE A 170 12.64 -9.90 9.46
C ILE A 170 14.09 -10.29 9.19
N LYS A 171 14.38 -11.60 9.24
CA LYS A 171 15.74 -12.13 9.00
C LYS A 171 16.24 -11.96 7.56
N LYS A 172 15.36 -11.74 6.58
CA LYS A 172 15.67 -11.62 5.14
C LYS A 172 15.14 -10.30 4.57
N THR A 173 15.75 -9.19 4.94
CA THR A 173 15.32 -7.84 4.56
C THR A 173 15.47 -7.50 3.08
N SER A 174 16.33 -8.20 2.34
CA SER A 174 16.52 -7.99 0.90
C SER A 174 15.27 -8.32 0.06
N GLN A 175 14.27 -8.95 0.64
CA GLN A 175 13.04 -9.35 -0.06
C GLN A 175 11.92 -8.32 0.07
N MET A 176 12.00 -7.36 0.99
CA MET A 176 10.96 -6.35 1.22
C MET A 176 11.57 -4.94 1.33
N PRO A 177 11.70 -4.21 0.22
CA PRO A 177 12.18 -2.84 0.25
C PRO A 177 11.16 -1.90 0.90
N LEU A 178 11.66 -0.83 1.51
CA LEU A 178 10.87 0.26 2.05
C LEU A 178 10.82 1.40 1.03
N ILE A 179 9.62 1.82 0.65
CA ILE A 179 9.41 2.97 -0.22
C ILE A 179 9.05 4.18 0.62
N ILE A 180 9.89 5.19 0.55
CA ILE A 180 9.63 6.50 1.12
C ILE A 180 8.89 7.31 0.06
N GLN A 181 7.63 7.62 0.33
CA GLN A 181 6.77 8.37 -0.57
C GLN A 181 6.53 9.78 -0.04
N PRO A 182 7.09 10.83 -0.68
CA PRO A 182 6.76 12.19 -0.30
C PRO A 182 5.28 12.47 -0.57
N ILE A 183 4.60 13.08 0.42
CA ILE A 183 3.20 13.51 0.26
C ILE A 183 3.10 14.55 -0.86
N SER A 184 1.99 14.51 -1.60
CA SER A 184 1.63 15.52 -2.59
C SER A 184 0.80 16.66 -1.93
N PRO A 185 0.88 17.91 -2.49
CA PRO A 185 1.64 18.30 -3.68
C PRO A 185 3.14 18.48 -3.41
N LEU A 186 3.99 18.22 -4.42
CA LEU A 186 5.45 18.28 -4.25
C LEU A 186 5.99 19.69 -3.95
N GLU A 187 5.20 20.72 -4.14
CA GLU A 187 5.49 22.10 -3.73
C GLU A 187 5.77 22.22 -2.23
N LEU A 188 5.18 21.37 -1.41
CA LEU A 188 5.45 21.30 0.03
C LEU A 188 6.92 20.99 0.34
N TRP A 189 7.63 20.36 -0.61
CA TRP A 189 9.02 19.94 -0.48
C TRP A 189 10.00 20.97 -1.01
N LYS A 190 9.54 22.11 -1.56
CA LYS A 190 10.41 23.17 -2.07
C LYS A 190 11.36 23.64 -0.98
N GLY A 191 12.67 23.58 -1.24
CA GLY A 191 13.72 23.90 -0.27
C GLY A 191 13.95 22.86 0.84
N LYS A 192 13.19 21.74 0.84
CA LYS A 192 13.26 20.70 1.87
C LYS A 192 13.59 19.31 1.30
N THR A 193 13.96 19.22 0.02
CA THR A 193 14.25 17.92 -0.63
C THR A 193 15.44 17.19 0.00
N HIS A 194 16.40 17.91 0.60
CA HIS A 194 17.49 17.30 1.38
C HIS A 194 16.99 16.38 2.49
N LYS A 195 15.84 16.69 3.09
CA LYS A 195 15.24 15.86 4.13
C LYS A 195 14.83 14.46 3.63
N LEU A 196 14.42 14.33 2.38
CA LEU A 196 14.14 13.03 1.79
C LEU A 196 15.40 12.17 1.72
N LEU A 197 16.55 12.78 1.42
CA LEU A 197 17.85 12.09 1.41
C LEU A 197 18.25 11.66 2.83
N GLU A 198 18.04 12.53 3.83
CA GLU A 198 18.32 12.20 5.24
C GLU A 198 17.45 11.04 5.75
N ILE A 199 16.15 11.05 5.42
CA ILE A 199 15.22 9.97 5.77
C ILE A 199 15.68 8.67 5.11
N SER A 200 15.99 8.70 3.79
CA SER A 200 16.48 7.54 3.04
C SER A 200 17.79 7.01 3.61
N GLU A 201 18.75 7.88 3.93
CA GLU A 201 20.04 7.48 4.49
C GLU A 201 19.88 6.76 5.84
N LYS A 202 19.04 7.32 6.73
CA LYS A 202 18.84 6.71 8.07
C LYS A 202 18.07 5.39 7.97
N ALA A 203 17.00 5.32 7.19
CA ALA A 203 16.24 4.09 6.97
C ALA A 203 17.08 3.03 6.23
N GLY A 204 17.94 3.48 5.29
CA GLY A 204 18.83 2.64 4.49
C GLY A 204 19.91 1.91 5.29
N LYS A 205 20.14 2.29 6.56
CA LYS A 205 20.99 1.52 7.48
C LYS A 205 20.37 0.18 7.89
N HIS A 206 19.06 0.04 7.71
CA HIS A 206 18.28 -1.11 8.15
C HIS A 206 17.67 -1.90 7.00
N LEU A 207 17.16 -1.23 5.97
CA LEU A 207 16.43 -1.82 4.85
C LEU A 207 16.97 -1.34 3.50
N ASP A 208 16.63 -2.05 2.43
CA ASP A 208 16.70 -1.51 1.07
C ASP A 208 15.63 -0.44 0.88
N VAL A 209 16.02 0.76 0.44
CA VAL A 209 15.14 1.95 0.42
C VAL A 209 15.08 2.56 -0.96
N LEU A 210 13.85 2.92 -1.38
CA LEU A 210 13.60 3.69 -2.58
C LEU A 210 12.79 4.94 -2.22
N THR A 211 13.13 6.09 -2.77
CA THR A 211 12.30 7.31 -2.64
C THR A 211 11.54 7.55 -3.92
N ILE A 212 10.22 7.39 -3.89
CA ILE A 212 9.36 7.43 -5.08
C ILE A 212 8.17 8.37 -4.84
N PRO A 213 8.02 9.46 -5.61
CA PRO A 213 6.86 10.35 -5.53
C PRO A 213 5.63 9.72 -6.23
N GLN A 214 4.44 10.32 -6.00
CA GLN A 214 3.20 9.96 -6.69
C GLN A 214 3.23 10.48 -8.14
N VAL A 215 3.69 9.66 -9.08
CA VAL A 215 3.87 10.09 -10.50
C VAL A 215 2.54 10.36 -11.19
N HIS A 216 1.46 9.64 -10.83
CA HIS A 216 0.14 9.91 -11.38
C HIS A 216 -0.33 11.35 -11.11
N LYS A 217 0.02 11.92 -9.93
CA LYS A 217 -0.29 13.33 -9.61
C LYS A 217 0.58 14.33 -10.41
N LEU A 218 1.84 13.96 -10.66
CA LEU A 218 2.72 14.78 -11.51
C LEU A 218 2.25 14.84 -12.97
N LEU A 219 1.68 13.76 -13.46
CA LEU A 219 1.19 13.63 -14.84
C LEU A 219 -0.30 14.01 -14.99
N ASN A 220 -0.98 14.45 -13.92
CA ASN A 220 -2.43 14.68 -13.87
C ASN A 220 -3.26 13.48 -14.39
N LEU A 221 -2.80 12.26 -14.12
CA LEU A 221 -3.54 11.04 -14.41
C LEU A 221 -4.53 10.74 -13.28
N ARG A 222 -5.75 10.36 -13.68
CA ARG A 222 -6.81 9.92 -12.75
C ARG A 222 -6.91 8.41 -12.74
#